data_c60beb818f00919954f66039fd08a336
#
_entry.id   c60beb818f00919954f66039fd08a336
#
_cell.length_a   1.000
_cell.length_b   1.000
_cell.length_c   1.000
_cell.angle_alpha   90.00
_cell.angle_beta   90.00
_cell.angle_gamma   90.00
#
_symmetry.space_group_name_H-M   'P 1'
#
loop_
_entity.id
_entity.type
_entity.pdbx_description
1 polymer ?
#
loop_
_entity_poly.entity_id
_entity_poly.type
_entity_poly.pdbx_seq_one_letter_code
_entity_poly.pdbx_strand_id
1 'polypeptide(L)'
;MIQKHTIPILEFDDNPQAVIMPNHEGLDLHLPKKCVYAFLGEEIDRYAREVGADCVGEFVSATKTYPVYVVKYKGEGICLSQAPVGSAPAAQFMDWLIGYGVEQIISTGTCGVLADIEENAFLVPVHALRDEGASYHYVAPSRYMEIQPEAIVAIEQVLENRGIPYEEVMTWSTDGFYRETAEKVAYRKEEGCAVVEMECSALAAVAQLRGVLWGELLFTADSLADLDQYDSRDWGSEAFEKALELCLEIASQF
;
A
#
# COMPACT_ATOMS: atom_id res chain seq x y z
N MET A 1 -1.64 -29.35 -0.23
CA MET A 1 -2.41 -29.85 -1.40
C MET A 1 -3.65 -28.98 -1.54
N ILE A 2 -3.83 -28.33 -2.70
CA ILE A 2 -4.97 -27.43 -2.98
C ILE A 2 -6.29 -28.22 -2.84
N GLN A 3 -7.25 -27.67 -2.12
CA GLN A 3 -8.58 -28.25 -1.95
C GLN A 3 -9.58 -27.47 -2.80
N LYS A 4 -10.37 -28.19 -3.61
CA LYS A 4 -11.41 -27.59 -4.45
C LYS A 4 -12.48 -26.90 -3.62
N HIS A 5 -12.78 -25.66 -3.96
CA HIS A 5 -13.84 -24.84 -3.35
C HIS A 5 -14.89 -24.42 -4.39
N THR A 6 -16.12 -24.11 -3.96
CA THR A 6 -17.17 -23.59 -4.85
C THR A 6 -16.86 -22.19 -5.41
N ILE A 7 -16.04 -21.44 -4.68
CA ILE A 7 -15.51 -20.12 -5.10
C ILE A 7 -14.01 -20.29 -5.31
N PRO A 8 -13.51 -20.30 -6.57
CA PRO A 8 -12.12 -20.68 -6.88
C PRO A 8 -11.04 -19.84 -6.21
N ILE A 9 -11.30 -18.56 -5.96
CA ILE A 9 -10.33 -17.66 -5.31
C ILE A 9 -9.97 -18.08 -3.86
N LEU A 10 -10.78 -18.96 -3.26
CA LEU A 10 -10.53 -19.49 -1.92
C LEU A 10 -9.68 -20.79 -1.93
N GLU A 11 -9.23 -21.24 -3.12
CA GLU A 11 -8.35 -22.38 -3.32
C GLU A 11 -6.89 -21.94 -3.14
N PHE A 12 -6.42 -21.90 -1.91
CA PHE A 12 -5.08 -21.38 -1.56
C PHE A 12 -3.99 -22.47 -1.69
N ASP A 13 -2.82 -22.06 -2.20
CA ASP A 13 -1.57 -22.83 -2.20
C ASP A 13 -0.51 -22.08 -1.39
N ASP A 14 0.02 -22.72 -0.37
CA ASP A 14 1.02 -22.14 0.54
C ASP A 14 2.47 -22.20 -0.01
N ASN A 15 2.65 -22.76 -1.21
CA ASN A 15 3.98 -22.84 -1.83
C ASN A 15 4.44 -21.47 -2.33
N PRO A 16 5.55 -20.90 -1.80
CA PRO A 16 6.06 -19.61 -2.25
C PRO A 16 6.71 -19.64 -3.65
N GLN A 17 6.94 -20.85 -4.19
CA GLN A 17 7.54 -21.05 -5.51
C GLN A 17 6.46 -21.13 -6.57
N ALA A 18 6.41 -20.11 -7.43
CA ALA A 18 5.53 -20.09 -8.61
C ALA A 18 6.29 -20.57 -9.86
N VAL A 19 5.56 -20.93 -10.91
CA VAL A 19 6.15 -21.25 -12.23
C VAL A 19 6.86 -20.04 -12.82
N ILE A 20 6.29 -18.84 -12.64
CA ILE A 20 6.90 -17.57 -13.00
C ILE A 20 7.23 -16.85 -11.70
N MET A 21 8.52 -16.75 -11.37
CA MET A 21 8.97 -16.04 -10.18
C MET A 21 9.09 -14.53 -10.44
N PRO A 22 8.97 -13.67 -9.40
CA PRO A 22 9.02 -12.22 -9.57
C PRO A 22 10.28 -11.69 -10.29
N ASN A 23 11.41 -12.41 -10.15
CA ASN A 23 12.70 -12.09 -10.77
C ASN A 23 13.00 -12.94 -12.02
N HIS A 24 11.97 -13.49 -12.68
CA HIS A 24 12.13 -14.40 -13.84
C HIS A 24 12.83 -13.77 -15.05
N GLU A 25 12.83 -12.44 -15.15
CA GLU A 25 13.51 -11.71 -16.23
C GLU A 25 15.03 -11.77 -16.09
N GLY A 26 15.57 -12.13 -14.92
CA GLY A 26 16.99 -12.26 -14.67
C GLY A 26 17.78 -10.96 -14.82
N LEU A 27 17.16 -9.83 -14.51
CA LEU A 27 17.78 -8.52 -14.60
C LEU A 27 18.92 -8.40 -13.56
N ASP A 28 20.00 -7.73 -13.93
CA ASP A 28 21.11 -7.41 -13.01
C ASP A 28 20.77 -6.17 -12.18
N LEU A 29 19.70 -6.31 -11.38
CA LEU A 29 19.21 -5.27 -10.48
C LEU A 29 19.56 -5.63 -9.04
N HIS A 30 20.18 -4.67 -8.33
CA HIS A 30 20.48 -4.76 -6.90
C HIS A 30 19.82 -3.58 -6.19
N LEU A 31 18.50 -3.70 -5.97
CA LEU A 31 17.75 -2.63 -5.34
C LEU A 31 18.13 -2.46 -3.86
N PRO A 32 18.10 -1.23 -3.33
CA PRO A 32 18.21 -1.00 -1.88
C PRO A 32 17.17 -1.85 -1.12
N LYS A 33 17.53 -2.26 0.10
CA LYS A 33 16.61 -3.04 0.95
C LYS A 33 15.37 -2.28 1.36
N LYS A 34 15.47 -0.96 1.48
CA LYS A 34 14.41 -0.05 1.91
C LYS A 34 13.72 0.56 0.71
N CYS A 35 12.39 0.63 0.74
CA CYS A 35 11.60 1.15 -0.37
C CYS A 35 10.43 2.03 0.13
N VAL A 36 10.22 3.14 -0.56
CA VAL A 36 8.95 3.89 -0.54
C VAL A 36 8.18 3.50 -1.78
N TYR A 37 7.02 2.89 -1.59
CA TYR A 37 6.13 2.40 -2.63
C TYR A 37 4.78 3.12 -2.53
N ALA A 38 4.59 4.21 -3.30
CA ALA A 38 3.59 5.20 -3.00
C ALA A 38 2.56 5.43 -4.13
N PHE A 39 1.30 5.67 -3.74
CA PHE A 39 0.17 5.97 -4.61
C PHE A 39 -0.03 7.50 -4.70
N LEU A 40 1.01 8.24 -5.10
CA LEU A 40 1.05 9.70 -5.10
C LEU A 40 1.09 10.31 -6.51
N GLY A 41 0.69 9.56 -7.54
CA GLY A 41 0.63 10.04 -8.91
C GLY A 41 1.97 10.56 -9.42
N GLU A 42 1.95 11.74 -10.03
CA GLU A 42 3.15 12.36 -10.63
C GLU A 42 4.16 12.88 -9.59
N GLU A 43 3.79 12.91 -8.31
CA GLU A 43 4.62 13.41 -7.22
C GLU A 43 5.94 12.64 -7.12
N ILE A 44 5.90 11.33 -7.31
CA ILE A 44 7.08 10.46 -7.26
C ILE A 44 8.09 10.83 -8.35
N ASP A 45 7.62 10.97 -9.59
CA ASP A 45 8.47 11.34 -10.73
C ASP A 45 8.96 12.80 -10.61
N ARG A 46 8.14 13.69 -10.04
CA ARG A 46 8.52 15.07 -9.75
C ARG A 46 9.66 15.12 -8.75
N TYR A 47 9.46 14.49 -7.60
CA TYR A 47 10.46 14.45 -6.54
C TYR A 47 11.77 13.80 -7.01
N ALA A 48 11.71 12.68 -7.73
CA ALA A 48 12.88 12.01 -8.27
C ALA A 48 13.71 12.93 -9.18
N ARG A 49 13.06 13.73 -10.05
CA ARG A 49 13.74 14.73 -10.90
C ARG A 49 14.35 15.86 -10.09
N GLU A 50 13.65 16.38 -9.08
CA GLU A 50 14.10 17.52 -8.25
C GLU A 50 15.36 17.18 -7.45
N VAL A 51 15.44 15.96 -6.92
CA VAL A 51 16.62 15.50 -6.16
C VAL A 51 17.70 14.86 -7.03
N GLY A 52 17.47 14.75 -8.34
CA GLY A 52 18.40 14.12 -9.27
C GLY A 52 18.61 12.63 -8.99
N ALA A 53 17.53 11.91 -8.70
CA ALA A 53 17.56 10.48 -8.42
C ALA A 53 17.96 9.65 -9.64
N ASP A 54 18.72 8.59 -9.43
CA ASP A 54 19.04 7.63 -10.47
C ASP A 54 17.85 6.72 -10.75
N CYS A 55 17.40 6.65 -12.02
CA CYS A 55 16.48 5.60 -12.46
C CYS A 55 17.31 4.32 -12.70
N VAL A 56 17.13 3.32 -11.82
CA VAL A 56 17.97 2.11 -11.83
C VAL A 56 17.29 0.93 -12.52
N GLY A 57 16.00 1.03 -12.80
CA GLY A 57 15.23 -0.02 -13.46
C GLY A 57 13.80 0.42 -13.77
N GLU A 58 13.07 -0.46 -14.41
CA GLU A 58 11.68 -0.24 -14.79
C GLU A 58 10.88 -1.52 -14.63
N PHE A 59 9.72 -1.43 -13.98
CA PHE A 59 8.72 -2.49 -14.04
C PHE A 59 7.83 -2.27 -15.24
N VAL A 60 7.87 -3.21 -16.20
CA VAL A 60 7.13 -3.10 -17.45
C VAL A 60 5.88 -3.97 -17.40
N SER A 61 4.71 -3.33 -17.26
CA SER A 61 3.42 -4.02 -17.44
C SER A 61 2.96 -3.93 -18.88
N ALA A 62 1.91 -4.68 -19.25
CA ALA A 62 1.35 -4.65 -20.60
C ALA A 62 0.83 -3.27 -21.04
N THR A 63 0.54 -2.38 -20.10
CA THR A 63 -0.12 -1.09 -20.36
C THR A 63 0.69 0.13 -19.92
N LYS A 64 1.60 -0.04 -18.98
CA LYS A 64 2.40 1.06 -18.44
C LYS A 64 3.76 0.56 -17.97
N THR A 65 4.78 1.40 -18.10
CA THR A 65 6.10 1.24 -17.50
C THR A 65 6.19 2.11 -16.24
N TYR A 66 6.69 1.53 -15.16
CA TYR A 66 6.88 2.21 -13.87
C TYR A 66 8.37 2.31 -13.58
N PRO A 67 8.94 3.53 -13.53
CA PRO A 67 10.34 3.72 -13.18
C PRO A 67 10.59 3.35 -11.72
N VAL A 68 11.80 2.82 -11.47
CA VAL A 68 12.32 2.54 -10.13
C VAL A 68 13.52 3.43 -9.91
N TYR A 69 13.39 4.35 -8.96
CA TYR A 69 14.44 5.30 -8.61
C TYR A 69 15.20 4.88 -7.36
N VAL A 70 16.42 5.34 -7.21
CA VAL A 70 17.15 5.32 -5.96
C VAL A 70 17.42 6.76 -5.54
N VAL A 71 16.91 7.12 -4.39
CA VAL A 71 17.12 8.42 -3.75
C VAL A 71 18.08 8.30 -2.59
N LYS A 72 18.90 9.31 -2.34
CA LYS A 72 19.76 9.38 -1.16
C LYS A 72 19.02 10.14 -0.05
N TYR A 73 18.73 9.46 1.05
CA TYR A 73 18.10 10.04 2.21
C TYR A 73 18.91 9.74 3.47
N LYS A 74 19.33 10.77 4.23
CA LYS A 74 20.19 10.63 5.44
C LYS A 74 21.45 9.77 5.23
N GLY A 75 21.98 9.76 4.01
CA GLY A 75 23.20 9.03 3.65
C GLY A 75 22.97 7.59 3.16
N GLU A 76 21.76 7.09 3.18
CA GLU A 76 21.36 5.77 2.69
C GLU A 76 20.65 5.87 1.33
N GLY A 77 20.76 4.82 0.51
CA GLY A 77 19.96 4.66 -0.69
C GLY A 77 18.60 4.05 -0.36
N ILE A 78 17.53 4.71 -0.76
CA ILE A 78 16.16 4.20 -0.63
C ILE A 78 15.58 4.04 -2.02
N CYS A 79 14.97 2.88 -2.28
CA CYS A 79 14.20 2.65 -3.49
C CYS A 79 12.92 3.51 -3.45
N LEU A 80 12.55 4.13 -4.55
CA LEU A 80 11.35 4.95 -4.66
C LEU A 80 10.62 4.61 -5.96
N SER A 81 9.34 4.29 -5.87
CA SER A 81 8.53 4.01 -7.05
C SER A 81 7.07 4.36 -6.86
N GLN A 82 6.43 4.78 -7.95
CA GLN A 82 4.99 4.96 -7.99
C GLN A 82 4.29 3.61 -8.05
N ALA A 83 3.40 3.35 -7.12
CA ALA A 83 2.54 2.18 -7.13
C ALA A 83 1.37 2.34 -8.12
N PRO A 84 1.00 1.28 -8.87
CA PRO A 84 -0.24 1.26 -9.63
C PRO A 84 -1.44 1.09 -8.71
N VAL A 85 -2.54 1.77 -9.02
CA VAL A 85 -3.79 1.64 -8.28
C VAL A 85 -4.45 0.27 -8.55
N GLY A 86 -4.97 -0.34 -7.49
CA GLY A 86 -5.67 -1.61 -7.48
C GLY A 86 -4.82 -2.77 -6.94
N SER A 87 -5.47 -3.65 -6.18
CA SER A 87 -4.82 -4.73 -5.43
C SER A 87 -3.93 -5.62 -6.29
N ALA A 88 -4.40 -6.07 -7.45
CA ALA A 88 -3.65 -7.00 -8.28
C ALA A 88 -2.39 -6.38 -8.93
N PRO A 89 -2.44 -5.20 -9.59
CA PRO A 89 -1.25 -4.60 -10.16
C PRO A 89 -0.26 -4.11 -9.09
N ALA A 90 -0.74 -3.60 -7.96
CA ALA A 90 0.11 -3.19 -6.85
C ALA A 90 0.85 -4.38 -6.22
N ALA A 91 0.14 -5.48 -5.95
CA ALA A 91 0.74 -6.70 -5.44
C ALA A 91 1.81 -7.26 -6.41
N GLN A 92 1.53 -7.28 -7.71
CA GLN A 92 2.45 -7.79 -8.73
C GLN A 92 3.75 -6.97 -8.78
N PHE A 93 3.66 -5.64 -8.75
CA PHE A 93 4.84 -4.79 -8.79
C PHE A 93 5.63 -4.81 -7.47
N MET A 94 4.95 -4.83 -6.32
CA MET A 94 5.63 -4.99 -5.03
C MET A 94 6.37 -6.33 -4.95
N ASP A 95 5.77 -7.42 -5.43
CA ASP A 95 6.41 -8.73 -5.49
C ASP A 95 7.66 -8.72 -6.36
N TRP A 96 7.61 -8.01 -7.51
CA TRP A 96 8.76 -7.78 -8.38
C TRP A 96 9.89 -7.01 -7.66
N LEU A 97 9.59 -5.91 -6.94
CA LEU A 97 10.57 -5.15 -6.15
C LEU A 97 11.27 -6.04 -5.11
N ILE A 98 10.50 -6.88 -4.41
CA ILE A 98 11.02 -7.87 -3.45
C ILE A 98 11.92 -8.88 -4.16
N GLY A 99 11.53 -9.34 -5.34
CA GLY A 99 12.31 -10.26 -6.17
C GLY A 99 13.69 -9.74 -6.56
N TYR A 100 13.88 -8.41 -6.56
CA TYR A 100 15.15 -7.74 -6.87
C TYR A 100 15.83 -7.10 -5.66
N GLY A 101 15.43 -7.47 -4.43
CA GLY A 101 16.22 -7.20 -3.23
C GLY A 101 15.59 -6.29 -2.19
N VAL A 102 14.38 -5.78 -2.41
CA VAL A 102 13.68 -4.98 -1.39
C VAL A 102 13.20 -5.89 -0.25
N GLU A 103 13.45 -5.47 1.00
CA GLU A 103 13.13 -6.23 2.21
C GLU A 103 12.24 -5.43 3.20
N GLN A 104 12.19 -4.11 3.08
CA GLN A 104 11.48 -3.21 4.00
C GLN A 104 10.77 -2.13 3.18
N ILE A 105 9.44 -2.08 3.29
CA ILE A 105 8.60 -1.27 2.42
C ILE A 105 7.64 -0.43 3.25
N ILE A 106 7.59 0.86 2.97
CA ILE A 106 6.51 1.74 3.40
C ILE A 106 5.69 2.16 2.20
N SER A 107 4.37 1.95 2.28
CA SER A 107 3.41 2.47 1.31
C SER A 107 2.69 3.70 1.85
N THR A 108 2.19 4.54 0.95
CA THR A 108 1.32 5.65 1.30
C THR A 108 0.39 5.97 0.14
N GLY A 109 -0.82 6.38 0.47
CA GLY A 109 -1.84 6.75 -0.49
C GLY A 109 -3.05 7.40 0.19
N THR A 110 -4.01 7.80 -0.63
CA THR A 110 -5.27 8.34 -0.19
C THR A 110 -6.24 7.25 0.25
N CYS A 111 -7.15 7.59 1.17
CA CYS A 111 -8.29 6.76 1.52
C CYS A 111 -9.56 7.59 1.60
N GLY A 112 -10.70 7.00 1.21
CA GLY A 112 -12.02 7.55 1.45
C GLY A 112 -12.43 7.33 2.91
N VAL A 113 -13.01 8.35 3.57
CA VAL A 113 -13.44 8.22 4.97
C VAL A 113 -14.86 7.72 5.07
N LEU A 114 -15.09 6.77 5.97
CA LEU A 114 -16.41 6.24 6.32
C LEU A 114 -16.97 6.91 7.60
N ALA A 115 -16.09 7.60 8.36
CA ALA A 115 -16.39 8.30 9.60
C ALA A 115 -16.21 9.81 9.42
N ASP A 116 -16.51 10.59 10.44
CA ASP A 116 -16.28 12.04 10.45
C ASP A 116 -14.81 12.34 10.77
N ILE A 117 -13.98 12.27 9.74
CA ILE A 117 -12.54 12.57 9.80
C ILE A 117 -12.25 13.69 8.80
N GLU A 118 -11.44 14.67 9.22
CA GLU A 118 -11.05 15.81 8.38
C GLU A 118 -10.22 15.35 7.17
N GLU A 119 -10.21 16.13 6.08
CA GLU A 119 -9.36 15.89 4.93
C GLU A 119 -7.88 16.12 5.27
N ASN A 120 -6.97 15.40 4.60
CA ASN A 120 -5.52 15.43 4.81
C ASN A 120 -5.07 14.95 6.21
N ALA A 121 -5.93 14.28 6.99
CA ALA A 121 -5.56 13.64 8.25
C ALA A 121 -4.74 12.37 8.00
N PHE A 122 -3.66 12.15 8.75
CA PHE A 122 -2.86 10.95 8.66
C PHE A 122 -3.42 9.82 9.52
N LEU A 123 -3.44 8.61 8.95
CA LEU A 123 -3.98 7.42 9.57
C LEU A 123 -3.01 6.24 9.45
N VAL A 124 -2.96 5.41 10.47
CA VAL A 124 -2.13 4.21 10.52
C VAL A 124 -3.03 2.97 10.50
N PRO A 125 -3.15 2.24 9.37
CA PRO A 125 -3.92 1.02 9.35
C PRO A 125 -3.24 -0.05 10.20
N VAL A 126 -4.01 -0.65 11.11
CA VAL A 126 -3.56 -1.77 11.95
C VAL A 126 -4.20 -3.08 11.51
N HIS A 127 -5.36 -3.01 10.86
CA HIS A 127 -6.06 -4.12 10.22
C HIS A 127 -6.61 -3.70 8.86
N ALA A 128 -6.67 -4.64 7.93
CA ALA A 128 -7.28 -4.44 6.61
C ALA A 128 -8.34 -5.52 6.34
N LEU A 129 -9.59 -5.12 6.11
CA LEU A 129 -10.66 -6.01 5.68
C LEU A 129 -10.44 -6.38 4.21
N ARG A 130 -10.45 -7.68 3.92
CA ARG A 130 -10.15 -8.27 2.61
C ARG A 130 -11.41 -8.35 1.73
N ASP A 131 -11.72 -7.31 0.98
CA ASP A 131 -12.82 -7.30 -0.01
C ASP A 131 -12.28 -7.05 -1.43
N GLU A 132 -11.06 -7.53 -1.67
CA GLU A 132 -10.32 -7.52 -2.93
C GLU A 132 -9.91 -8.96 -3.31
N GLY A 133 -9.34 -9.15 -4.49
CA GLY A 133 -9.04 -10.48 -5.01
C GLY A 133 -7.60 -10.94 -4.82
N ALA A 134 -6.62 -10.04 -4.75
CA ALA A 134 -5.21 -10.40 -4.84
C ALA A 134 -4.67 -11.10 -3.59
N SER A 135 -5.06 -10.66 -2.39
CA SER A 135 -4.55 -11.21 -1.12
C SER A 135 -4.81 -12.70 -0.95
N TYR A 136 -5.88 -13.22 -1.55
CA TYR A 136 -6.23 -14.65 -1.48
C TYR A 136 -5.27 -15.57 -2.25
N HIS A 137 -4.43 -15.01 -3.13
CA HIS A 137 -3.36 -15.76 -3.81
C HIS A 137 -2.08 -15.84 -2.97
N TYR A 138 -1.93 -15.00 -1.96
CA TYR A 138 -0.73 -14.90 -1.12
C TYR A 138 -0.91 -15.48 0.28
N VAL A 139 -2.12 -15.39 0.84
CA VAL A 139 -2.41 -15.85 2.22
C VAL A 139 -3.75 -16.60 2.25
N ALA A 140 -3.82 -17.63 3.07
CA ALA A 140 -5.03 -18.43 3.28
C ALA A 140 -6.27 -17.54 3.54
N PRO A 141 -7.47 -17.95 3.09
CA PRO A 141 -8.68 -17.18 3.28
C PRO A 141 -8.92 -16.82 4.75
N SER A 142 -9.05 -15.53 5.00
CA SER A 142 -9.46 -14.93 6.28
C SER A 142 -10.25 -13.67 5.99
N ARG A 143 -10.89 -13.09 6.99
CA ARG A 143 -11.66 -11.85 6.80
C ARG A 143 -10.78 -10.61 6.81
N TYR A 144 -9.69 -10.65 7.58
CA TYR A 144 -8.80 -9.51 7.81
C TYR A 144 -7.35 -9.92 7.61
N MET A 145 -6.51 -8.94 7.25
CA MET A 145 -5.07 -8.96 7.43
C MET A 145 -4.70 -8.12 8.65
N GLU A 146 -3.71 -8.57 9.39
CA GLU A 146 -3.05 -7.77 10.43
C GLU A 146 -1.81 -7.11 9.85
N ILE A 147 -1.60 -5.84 10.15
CA ILE A 147 -0.39 -5.13 9.73
C ILE A 147 0.73 -5.44 10.74
N GLN A 148 1.95 -5.55 10.26
CA GLN A 148 3.10 -5.96 11.09
C GLN A 148 3.37 -4.90 12.20
N PRO A 149 3.38 -5.29 13.48
CA PRO A 149 3.54 -4.34 14.60
C PRO A 149 4.83 -3.52 14.51
N GLU A 150 5.91 -4.11 13.99
CA GLU A 150 7.19 -3.44 13.84
C GLU A 150 7.09 -2.26 12.87
N ALA A 151 6.31 -2.40 11.80
CA ALA A 151 6.07 -1.32 10.84
C ALA A 151 5.18 -0.23 11.45
N ILE A 152 4.12 -0.61 12.17
CA ILE A 152 3.23 0.32 12.88
C ILE A 152 4.05 1.20 13.83
N VAL A 153 4.85 0.57 14.69
CA VAL A 153 5.68 1.29 15.67
C VAL A 153 6.64 2.28 14.98
N ALA A 154 7.25 1.90 13.87
CA ALA A 154 8.17 2.80 13.15
C ALA A 154 7.44 3.99 12.51
N ILE A 155 6.22 3.78 11.99
CA ILE A 155 5.38 4.86 11.46
C ILE A 155 5.01 5.83 12.58
N GLU A 156 4.47 5.32 13.68
CA GLU A 156 4.03 6.11 14.82
C GLU A 156 5.16 6.92 15.44
N GLN A 157 6.34 6.33 15.61
CA GLN A 157 7.52 7.06 16.12
C GLN A 157 7.88 8.28 15.28
N VAL A 158 7.80 8.18 13.95
CA VAL A 158 8.06 9.32 13.07
C VAL A 158 6.98 10.38 13.23
N LEU A 159 5.70 10.00 13.24
CA LEU A 159 4.59 10.93 13.40
C LEU A 159 4.67 11.65 14.75
N GLU A 160 4.90 10.93 15.85
CA GLU A 160 5.09 11.49 17.20
C GLU A 160 6.29 12.45 17.27
N ASN A 161 7.44 12.06 16.73
CA ASN A 161 8.64 12.90 16.70
C ASN A 161 8.44 14.20 15.90
N ARG A 162 7.55 14.18 14.92
CA ARG A 162 7.18 15.33 14.10
C ARG A 162 6.00 16.12 14.67
N GLY A 163 5.37 15.62 15.75
CA GLY A 163 4.17 16.23 16.35
C GLY A 163 2.96 16.22 15.41
N ILE A 164 2.87 15.21 14.54
CA ILE A 164 1.77 15.05 13.59
C ILE A 164 0.71 14.17 14.24
N PRO A 165 -0.54 14.65 14.37
CA PRO A 165 -1.62 13.83 14.87
C PRO A 165 -1.94 12.70 13.91
N TYR A 166 -2.30 11.54 14.44
CA TYR A 166 -2.73 10.37 13.68
C TYR A 166 -3.74 9.54 14.49
N GLU A 167 -4.42 8.64 13.81
CA GLU A 167 -5.28 7.63 14.43
C GLU A 167 -4.94 6.25 13.87
N GLU A 168 -4.94 5.21 14.72
CA GLU A 168 -4.97 3.82 14.29
C GLU A 168 -6.35 3.46 13.76
N VAL A 169 -6.40 2.81 12.59
CA VAL A 169 -7.67 2.49 11.95
C VAL A 169 -7.70 1.06 11.40
N MET A 170 -8.91 0.54 11.24
CA MET A 170 -9.16 -0.57 10.33
C MET A 170 -9.59 -0.01 8.98
N THR A 171 -8.88 -0.40 7.90
CA THR A 171 -9.26 -0.06 6.53
C THR A 171 -10.09 -1.17 5.89
N TRP A 172 -10.88 -0.81 4.91
CA TRP A 172 -11.57 -1.72 4.00
C TRP A 172 -10.89 -1.68 2.63
N SER A 173 -10.13 -2.74 2.27
CA SER A 173 -9.54 -2.87 0.94
C SER A 173 -10.53 -3.46 -0.05
N THR A 174 -10.83 -2.74 -1.13
CA THR A 174 -11.81 -3.17 -2.14
C THR A 174 -11.32 -2.99 -3.58
N ASP A 175 -11.59 -3.95 -4.46
CA ASP A 175 -11.41 -3.80 -5.92
C ASP A 175 -12.56 -3.04 -6.59
N GLY A 176 -13.61 -2.70 -5.84
CA GLY A 176 -14.86 -2.22 -6.40
C GLY A 176 -15.18 -0.78 -6.08
N PHE A 177 -14.34 0.19 -6.43
CA PHE A 177 -14.55 1.61 -6.18
C PHE A 177 -15.99 2.08 -6.48
N TYR A 178 -16.53 1.78 -7.65
CA TYR A 178 -17.92 2.11 -8.02
C TYR A 178 -18.95 1.14 -7.45
N ARG A 179 -18.57 0.26 -6.53
CA ARG A 179 -19.47 -0.70 -5.85
C ARG A 179 -19.55 -0.48 -4.34
N GLU A 180 -19.10 0.64 -3.86
CA GLU A 180 -19.23 1.13 -2.49
C GLU A 180 -20.65 1.68 -2.30
N THR A 181 -21.65 0.78 -2.32
CA THR A 181 -23.05 1.16 -2.15
C THR A 181 -23.32 1.60 -0.72
N ALA A 182 -24.34 2.45 -0.50
CA ALA A 182 -24.72 2.93 0.83
C ALA A 182 -24.91 1.78 1.85
N GLU A 183 -25.55 0.68 1.43
CA GLU A 183 -25.72 -0.51 2.28
C GLU A 183 -24.36 -1.16 2.62
N LYS A 184 -23.46 -1.27 1.65
CA LYS A 184 -22.11 -1.84 1.85
C LYS A 184 -21.27 -0.95 2.76
N VAL A 185 -21.28 0.36 2.55
CA VAL A 185 -20.60 1.33 3.42
C VAL A 185 -21.11 1.24 4.85
N ALA A 186 -22.43 1.25 5.06
CA ALA A 186 -23.03 1.09 6.38
C ALA A 186 -22.58 -0.21 7.07
N TYR A 187 -22.56 -1.32 6.32
CA TYR A 187 -22.13 -2.61 6.84
C TYR A 187 -20.65 -2.63 7.22
N ARG A 188 -19.76 -2.02 6.42
CA ARG A 188 -18.33 -1.91 6.75
C ARG A 188 -18.08 -1.02 7.96
N LYS A 189 -18.84 0.06 8.11
CA LYS A 189 -18.81 0.89 9.35
C LYS A 189 -19.19 0.08 10.58
N GLU A 190 -20.25 -0.75 10.52
CA GLU A 190 -20.65 -1.64 11.62
C GLU A 190 -19.57 -2.66 11.98
N GLU A 191 -18.76 -3.09 11.01
CA GLU A 191 -17.61 -3.97 11.23
C GLU A 191 -16.39 -3.24 11.83
N GLY A 192 -16.42 -1.90 11.93
CA GLY A 192 -15.37 -1.07 12.50
C GLY A 192 -14.39 -0.48 11.49
N CYS A 193 -14.65 -0.60 10.18
CA CYS A 193 -13.84 0.10 9.18
C CYS A 193 -14.08 1.61 9.27
N ALA A 194 -13.01 2.38 9.44
CA ALA A 194 -13.04 3.84 9.46
C ALA A 194 -12.80 4.45 8.09
N VAL A 195 -12.10 3.74 7.21
CA VAL A 195 -11.69 4.19 5.87
C VAL A 195 -11.78 3.06 4.84
N VAL A 196 -11.73 3.42 3.56
CA VAL A 196 -11.70 2.53 2.42
C VAL A 196 -10.56 2.91 1.47
N GLU A 197 -9.87 1.92 0.95
CA GLU A 197 -8.82 2.01 -0.06
C GLU A 197 -8.81 0.72 -0.90
N MET A 198 -7.81 0.50 -1.74
CA MET A 198 -7.87 -0.59 -2.72
C MET A 198 -6.71 -1.61 -2.61
N GLU A 199 -5.71 -1.44 -1.71
CA GLU A 199 -4.46 -2.20 -1.79
C GLU A 199 -3.95 -2.79 -0.47
N CYS A 200 -4.26 -2.22 0.68
CA CYS A 200 -3.64 -2.51 1.98
C CYS A 200 -3.63 -4.02 2.30
N SER A 201 -4.76 -4.70 2.19
CA SER A 201 -4.83 -6.14 2.48
C SER A 201 -4.00 -6.98 1.51
N ALA A 202 -3.92 -6.58 0.24
CA ALA A 202 -3.14 -7.29 -0.76
C ALA A 202 -1.62 -7.12 -0.52
N LEU A 203 -1.16 -5.91 -0.23
CA LEU A 203 0.25 -5.63 0.04
C LEU A 203 0.72 -6.29 1.33
N ALA A 204 -0.11 -6.27 2.38
CA ALA A 204 0.15 -7.02 3.62
C ALA A 204 0.29 -8.53 3.36
N ALA A 205 -0.56 -9.09 2.49
CA ALA A 205 -0.50 -10.51 2.14
C ALA A 205 0.76 -10.87 1.34
N VAL A 206 1.17 -10.03 0.38
CA VAL A 206 2.46 -10.18 -0.34
C VAL A 206 3.63 -10.17 0.64
N ALA A 207 3.68 -9.18 1.53
CA ALA A 207 4.73 -9.04 2.52
C ALA A 207 4.83 -10.26 3.44
N GLN A 208 3.68 -10.78 3.89
CA GLN A 208 3.62 -11.97 4.73
C GLN A 208 4.16 -13.21 4.00
N LEU A 209 3.75 -13.47 2.74
CA LEU A 209 4.23 -14.61 1.97
C LEU A 209 5.73 -14.53 1.70
N ARG A 210 6.24 -13.33 1.40
CA ARG A 210 7.66 -13.11 1.06
C ARG A 210 8.56 -12.91 2.26
N GLY A 211 7.99 -12.74 3.47
CA GLY A 211 8.75 -12.55 4.71
C GLY A 211 9.50 -11.23 4.77
N VAL A 212 8.92 -10.16 4.22
CA VAL A 212 9.45 -8.79 4.24
C VAL A 212 8.67 -7.91 5.20
N LEU A 213 9.28 -6.84 5.70
CA LEU A 213 8.59 -5.83 6.50
C LEU A 213 7.81 -4.90 5.60
N TRP A 214 6.51 -4.70 5.91
CA TRP A 214 5.66 -3.76 5.20
C TRP A 214 4.72 -3.04 6.16
N GLY A 215 4.51 -1.75 5.93
CA GLY A 215 3.50 -0.93 6.57
C GLY A 215 2.98 0.14 5.63
N GLU A 216 1.91 0.81 6.04
CA GLU A 216 1.25 1.84 5.25
C GLU A 216 0.88 3.05 6.10
N LEU A 217 1.12 4.24 5.54
CA LEU A 217 0.66 5.52 6.05
C LEU A 217 -0.42 6.05 5.11
N LEU A 218 -1.67 6.03 5.54
CA LEU A 218 -2.78 6.60 4.78
C LEU A 218 -2.98 8.07 5.12
N PHE A 219 -3.59 8.81 4.21
CA PHE A 219 -4.15 10.12 4.49
C PHE A 219 -5.51 10.28 3.82
N THR A 220 -6.39 11.01 4.50
CA THR A 220 -7.80 11.10 4.10
C THR A 220 -7.99 11.99 2.89
N ALA A 221 -8.86 11.55 1.99
CA ALA A 221 -9.28 12.26 0.78
C ALA A 221 -10.78 12.54 0.84
N ASP A 222 -11.55 11.87 -0.01
CA ASP A 222 -12.99 12.01 -0.14
C ASP A 222 -13.77 11.43 1.06
N SER A 223 -15.05 11.74 1.14
CA SER A 223 -15.91 11.32 2.25
C SER A 223 -17.16 10.59 1.80
N LEU A 224 -17.36 9.40 2.35
CA LEU A 224 -18.56 8.58 2.30
C LEU A 224 -19.27 8.54 3.67
N ALA A 225 -18.91 9.44 4.59
CA ALA A 225 -19.47 9.48 5.93
C ALA A 225 -20.96 9.78 5.93
N ASP A 226 -21.40 10.67 5.02
CA ASP A 226 -22.82 10.92 4.71
C ASP A 226 -23.24 10.05 3.51
N LEU A 227 -24.11 9.07 3.75
CA LEU A 227 -24.55 8.13 2.71
C LEU A 227 -25.47 8.75 1.66
N ASP A 228 -26.05 9.91 1.94
CA ASP A 228 -26.95 10.63 1.04
C ASP A 228 -26.19 11.66 0.18
N GLN A 229 -24.98 12.05 0.60
CA GLN A 229 -24.19 13.10 -0.05
C GLN A 229 -22.72 12.74 -0.09
N TYR A 230 -22.25 12.25 -1.24
CA TYR A 230 -20.82 12.06 -1.49
C TYR A 230 -20.09 13.42 -1.53
N ASP A 231 -18.98 13.51 -0.80
CA ASP A 231 -18.11 14.69 -0.79
C ASP A 231 -16.72 14.32 -1.34
N SER A 232 -16.43 14.78 -2.55
CA SER A 232 -15.12 14.51 -3.21
C SER A 232 -13.96 15.27 -2.58
N ARG A 233 -14.20 16.32 -1.79
CA ARG A 233 -13.18 17.20 -1.22
C ARG A 233 -12.15 17.60 -2.31
N ASP A 234 -10.89 17.80 -1.94
CA ASP A 234 -9.78 18.03 -2.88
C ASP A 234 -8.88 16.79 -3.05
N TRP A 235 -9.44 15.59 -2.82
CA TRP A 235 -8.75 14.30 -2.95
C TRP A 235 -7.48 14.18 -2.10
N GLY A 236 -7.38 14.93 -1.01
CA GLY A 236 -6.22 14.89 -0.12
C GLY A 236 -4.95 15.47 -0.73
N SER A 237 -5.06 16.29 -1.78
CA SER A 237 -3.93 16.76 -2.58
C SER A 237 -2.89 17.55 -1.79
N GLU A 238 -3.29 18.23 -0.71
CA GLU A 238 -2.38 18.99 0.15
C GLU A 238 -1.44 18.11 0.97
N ALA A 239 -1.78 16.82 1.17
CA ALA A 239 -0.95 15.90 1.96
C ALA A 239 0.13 15.17 1.14
N PHE A 240 0.10 15.18 -0.18
CA PHE A 240 0.98 14.35 -1.04
C PHE A 240 2.47 14.55 -0.76
N GLU A 241 2.94 15.80 -0.80
CA GLU A 241 4.35 16.11 -0.55
C GLU A 241 4.77 15.71 0.87
N LYS A 242 3.90 16.00 1.84
CA LYS A 242 4.14 15.67 3.25
C LYS A 242 4.15 14.16 3.49
N ALA A 243 3.27 13.42 2.86
CA ALA A 243 3.22 11.95 2.93
C ALA A 243 4.51 11.33 2.38
N LEU A 244 5.01 11.82 1.24
CA LEU A 244 6.29 11.37 0.67
C LEU A 244 7.47 11.65 1.61
N GLU A 245 7.55 12.88 2.17
CA GLU A 245 8.59 13.25 3.14
C GLU A 245 8.59 12.32 4.36
N LEU A 246 7.41 12.07 4.92
CA LEU A 246 7.24 11.16 6.06
C LEU A 246 7.65 9.72 5.71
N CYS A 247 7.24 9.21 4.56
CA CYS A 247 7.59 7.86 4.13
C CYS A 247 9.10 7.68 3.92
N LEU A 248 9.81 8.68 3.41
CA LEU A 248 11.28 8.63 3.33
C LEU A 248 11.91 8.57 4.73
N GLU A 249 11.36 9.31 5.68
CA GLU A 249 11.83 9.27 7.06
C GLU A 249 11.51 7.92 7.72
N ILE A 250 10.30 7.40 7.57
CA ILE A 250 9.88 6.07 8.07
C ILE A 250 10.78 4.99 7.47
N ALA A 251 10.98 4.97 6.15
CA ALA A 251 11.86 4.01 5.50
C ALA A 251 13.30 4.06 6.08
N SER A 252 13.78 5.25 6.47
CA SER A 252 15.10 5.37 7.10
C SER A 252 15.16 4.76 8.52
N GLN A 253 14.02 4.53 9.17
CA GLN A 253 13.92 3.92 10.51
C GLN A 253 13.81 2.38 10.46
N PHE A 254 13.32 1.82 9.36
CA PHE A 254 13.33 0.38 9.11
C PHE A 254 14.77 -0.13 9.04
#